data_db2cc8066828912ae80c399fe2f695b1
#
_entry.id   db2cc8066828912ae80c399fe2f695b1
#
_cell.length_a   1.000
_cell.length_b   1.000
_cell.length_c   1.000
_cell.angle_alpha   90.00
_cell.angle_beta   90.00
_cell.angle_gamma   90.00
#
_symmetry.space_group_name_H-M   'P 1'
#
loop_
_entity.id
_entity.type
_entity.pdbx_description
1 polymer ?
#
loop_
_entity_poly.entity_id
_entity_poly.type
_entity_poly.pdbx_seq_one_letter_code
_entity_poly.pdbx_strand_id
1 'polypeptide(L)'
;MRTFILACFCTALGAQTLTLTFDDGPNRVKTPRLSPEDRNAALLSALEKEKVQAIVFANGIDGGDTPEGRAALGAWGQAGHLVGNHTYSHLRFTELATFRQDFLRGDSLIKGLPGYARFFRFPYLKEGPTLEARDGMRKTLAETGYRNAHVTIPTFDWLIDERLRSRLKAHPLVELEPYRAYYLESVLNQADRARVLGLKLAGREVKHAMLLHHCLLNALFLRDLIQALKANGWTLVGPLEAYDDPIYQQATTRVETDANFLETLAREKGVLPGAALGLDEAYEREKTALREAGL
;
A
#
# COMPACT_ATOMS: atom_id res chain seq x y z
N MET A 1 57.08 -13.92 -12.86
CA MET A 1 55.93 -13.91 -11.92
C MET A 1 54.96 -12.82 -12.37
N ARG A 2 53.81 -13.18 -12.93
CA ARG A 2 52.75 -12.23 -13.30
C ARG A 2 51.72 -12.26 -12.17
N THR A 3 51.64 -11.18 -11.38
CA THR A 3 50.65 -11.01 -10.31
C THR A 3 49.30 -10.70 -10.95
N PHE A 4 48.36 -11.63 -10.87
CA PHE A 4 46.95 -11.39 -11.20
C PHE A 4 46.32 -10.62 -10.04
N ILE A 5 46.00 -9.35 -10.27
CA ILE A 5 45.15 -8.57 -9.36
C ILE A 5 43.73 -8.99 -9.66
N LEU A 6 43.11 -9.75 -8.74
CA LEU A 6 41.70 -10.08 -8.76
C LEU A 6 40.93 -8.84 -8.33
N ALA A 7 40.43 -8.07 -9.30
CA ALA A 7 39.52 -6.95 -9.00
C ALA A 7 38.19 -7.54 -8.51
N CYS A 8 37.98 -7.49 -7.21
CA CYS A 8 36.70 -7.81 -6.59
C CYS A 8 35.74 -6.69 -6.97
N PHE A 9 34.93 -6.89 -8.03
CA PHE A 9 33.80 -6.02 -8.32
C PHE A 9 32.75 -6.24 -7.23
N CYS A 10 32.85 -5.49 -6.13
CA CYS A 10 31.74 -5.28 -5.22
C CYS A 10 30.72 -4.46 -6.00
N THR A 11 29.78 -5.09 -6.69
CA THR A 11 28.59 -4.41 -7.15
C THR A 11 27.87 -3.93 -5.89
N ALA A 12 27.95 -2.62 -5.60
CA ALA A 12 27.13 -2.02 -4.58
C ALA A 12 25.67 -2.30 -4.97
N LEU A 13 25.06 -3.29 -4.31
CA LEU A 13 23.62 -3.46 -4.34
C LEU A 13 23.06 -2.11 -3.91
N GLY A 14 22.24 -1.46 -4.76
CA GLY A 14 21.61 -0.19 -4.44
C GLY A 14 20.87 -0.29 -3.10
N ALA A 15 20.64 0.85 -2.45
CA ALA A 15 19.88 0.86 -1.20
C ALA A 15 18.46 0.33 -1.44
N GLN A 16 18.00 -0.60 -0.60
CA GLN A 16 16.61 -1.05 -0.62
C GLN A 16 15.70 0.12 -0.16
N THR A 17 14.80 0.54 -1.04
CA THR A 17 13.97 1.72 -0.80
C THR A 17 12.50 1.42 -0.94
N LEU A 18 11.67 2.06 -0.12
CA LEU A 18 10.21 1.98 -0.24
C LEU A 18 9.53 3.30 0.13
N THR A 19 8.31 3.46 -0.35
CA THR A 19 7.37 4.48 0.11
C THR A 19 6.18 3.85 0.83
N LEU A 20 5.62 4.57 1.80
CA LEU A 20 4.40 4.17 2.49
C LEU A 20 3.18 4.75 1.79
N THR A 21 2.17 3.91 1.56
CA THR A 21 0.89 4.29 0.97
C THR A 21 -0.25 3.77 1.83
N PHE A 22 -1.27 4.60 2.06
CA PHE A 22 -2.40 4.28 2.94
C PHE A 22 -3.69 4.30 2.14
N ASP A 23 -4.37 3.17 2.03
CA ASP A 23 -5.67 3.08 1.39
C ASP A 23 -6.79 3.38 2.42
N ASP A 24 -8.01 3.62 1.94
CA ASP A 24 -9.23 3.86 2.72
C ASP A 24 -9.20 5.10 3.63
N GLY A 25 -8.45 6.13 3.24
CA GLY A 25 -8.52 7.40 3.95
C GLY A 25 -9.83 8.17 3.65
N PRO A 26 -10.34 8.91 4.65
CA PRO A 26 -9.86 9.18 5.99
C PRO A 26 -10.38 8.22 7.07
N ASN A 27 -11.07 7.16 6.69
CA ASN A 27 -11.71 6.13 7.51
C ASN A 27 -12.35 6.68 8.79
N ARG A 28 -13.61 7.15 8.69
CA ARG A 28 -14.37 7.76 9.80
C ARG A 28 -15.08 6.73 10.70
N VAL A 29 -14.84 5.43 10.48
CA VAL A 29 -15.42 4.35 11.31
C VAL A 29 -14.88 4.45 12.74
N LYS A 30 -15.79 4.43 13.72
CA LYS A 30 -15.41 4.40 15.14
C LYS A 30 -14.71 3.08 15.48
N THR A 31 -13.59 3.19 16.18
CA THR A 31 -12.82 2.04 16.64
C THR A 31 -12.64 2.06 18.16
N PRO A 32 -12.37 0.92 18.82
CA PRO A 32 -11.90 0.93 20.19
C PRO A 32 -10.60 1.73 20.32
N ARG A 33 -10.35 2.29 21.49
CA ARG A 33 -9.10 3.01 21.86
C ARG A 33 -8.92 4.40 21.25
N LEU A 34 -9.17 4.59 19.96
CA LEU A 34 -8.94 5.88 19.27
C LEU A 34 -10.20 6.33 18.52
N SER A 35 -10.55 7.61 18.67
CA SER A 35 -11.51 8.25 17.78
C SER A 35 -10.95 8.33 16.34
N PRO A 36 -11.79 8.57 15.32
CA PRO A 36 -11.28 8.83 13.96
C PRO A 36 -10.27 9.97 13.90
N GLU A 37 -10.49 11.03 14.67
CA GLU A 37 -9.61 12.20 14.80
C GLU A 37 -8.25 11.82 15.40
N ASP A 38 -8.26 11.11 16.54
CA ASP A 38 -7.04 10.67 17.23
C ASP A 38 -6.25 9.68 16.36
N ARG A 39 -6.94 8.80 15.63
CA ARG A 39 -6.32 7.86 14.70
C ARG A 39 -5.60 8.61 13.57
N ASN A 40 -6.26 9.58 12.94
CA ASN A 40 -5.64 10.42 11.92
C ASN A 40 -4.43 11.19 12.47
N ALA A 41 -4.57 11.79 13.64
CA ALA A 41 -3.48 12.52 14.30
C ALA A 41 -2.30 11.60 14.67
N ALA A 42 -2.56 10.38 15.11
CA ALA A 42 -1.52 9.40 15.45
C ALA A 42 -0.71 8.99 14.22
N LEU A 43 -1.37 8.74 13.07
CA LEU A 43 -0.68 8.43 11.81
C LEU A 43 0.23 9.59 11.38
N LEU A 44 -0.30 10.82 11.34
CA LEU A 44 0.46 12.02 10.96
C LEU A 44 1.63 12.27 11.91
N SER A 45 1.42 12.12 13.23
CA SER A 45 2.48 12.28 14.23
C SER A 45 3.61 11.24 14.07
N ALA A 46 3.27 9.99 13.72
CA ALA A 46 4.28 8.96 13.47
C ALA A 46 5.14 9.31 12.24
N LEU A 47 4.49 9.73 11.13
CA LEU A 47 5.17 10.14 9.91
C LEU A 47 6.08 11.36 10.12
N GLU A 48 5.58 12.38 10.85
CA GLU A 48 6.34 13.59 11.19
C GLU A 48 7.59 13.26 12.02
N LYS A 49 7.42 12.50 13.12
CA LYS A 49 8.53 12.11 14.02
C LYS A 49 9.61 11.33 13.30
N GLU A 50 9.23 10.51 12.36
CA GLU A 50 10.15 9.68 11.58
C GLU A 50 10.61 10.37 10.29
N LYS A 51 10.11 11.58 9.98
CA LYS A 51 10.41 12.40 8.78
C LYS A 51 10.14 11.64 7.49
N VAL A 52 9.01 10.95 7.42
CA VAL A 52 8.58 10.16 6.27
C VAL A 52 7.45 10.85 5.55
N GLN A 53 7.59 11.07 4.24
CA GLN A 53 6.49 11.49 3.38
C GLN A 53 5.73 10.26 2.90
N ALA A 54 4.40 10.34 2.85
CA ALA A 54 3.52 9.26 2.42
C ALA A 54 2.41 9.79 1.49
N ILE A 55 1.60 8.87 0.96
CA ILE A 55 0.37 9.19 0.23
C ILE A 55 -0.80 8.45 0.89
N VAL A 56 -1.94 9.15 1.06
CA VAL A 56 -3.21 8.55 1.42
C VAL A 56 -4.12 8.50 0.20
N PHE A 57 -4.70 7.34 -0.09
CA PHE A 57 -5.70 7.15 -1.13
C PHE A 57 -7.09 7.25 -0.52
N ALA A 58 -7.80 8.29 -0.93
CA ALA A 58 -9.06 8.70 -0.34
C ALA A 58 -10.26 8.16 -1.10
N ASN A 59 -11.28 7.77 -0.37
CA ASN A 59 -12.60 7.45 -0.90
C ASN A 59 -13.72 8.18 -0.14
N GLY A 60 -14.91 8.24 -0.73
CA GLY A 60 -16.07 8.90 -0.14
C GLY A 60 -16.76 8.06 0.92
N ILE A 61 -16.84 6.72 0.70
CA ILE A 61 -17.62 5.80 1.54
C ILE A 61 -17.07 5.72 2.96
N ASP A 62 -15.77 5.91 3.15
CA ASP A 62 -15.12 5.94 4.46
C ASP A 62 -15.20 7.34 5.12
N GLY A 63 -16.08 8.19 4.61
CA GLY A 63 -16.42 9.50 5.14
C GLY A 63 -15.60 10.65 4.57
N GLY A 64 -14.88 10.43 3.46
CA GLY A 64 -14.13 11.48 2.78
C GLY A 64 -14.98 12.64 2.28
N ASP A 65 -16.27 12.45 2.09
CA ASP A 65 -17.24 13.48 1.66
C ASP A 65 -17.85 14.29 2.83
N THR A 66 -17.59 13.90 4.07
CA THR A 66 -18.01 14.67 5.24
C THR A 66 -17.07 15.86 5.51
N PRO A 67 -17.56 16.94 6.19
CA PRO A 67 -16.70 18.06 6.58
C PRO A 67 -15.48 17.62 7.39
N GLU A 68 -15.68 16.69 8.34
CA GLU A 68 -14.62 16.15 9.21
C GLU A 68 -13.63 15.27 8.41
N GLY A 69 -14.13 14.49 7.45
CA GLY A 69 -13.29 13.68 6.59
C GLY A 69 -12.44 14.52 5.64
N ARG A 70 -13.04 15.58 5.06
CA ARG A 70 -12.30 16.55 4.25
C ARG A 70 -11.23 17.29 5.06
N ALA A 71 -11.53 17.65 6.31
CA ALA A 71 -10.55 18.24 7.22
C ALA A 71 -9.40 17.26 7.54
N ALA A 72 -9.73 15.98 7.78
CA ALA A 72 -8.73 14.94 8.02
C ALA A 72 -7.81 14.74 6.80
N LEU A 73 -8.36 14.65 5.58
CA LEU A 73 -7.56 14.56 4.34
C LEU A 73 -6.75 15.84 4.09
N GLY A 74 -7.33 17.02 4.36
CA GLY A 74 -6.62 18.29 4.27
C GLY A 74 -5.41 18.35 5.20
N ALA A 75 -5.50 17.77 6.39
CA ALA A 75 -4.37 17.70 7.33
C ALA A 75 -3.19 16.87 6.79
N TRP A 76 -3.44 15.80 6.02
CA TRP A 76 -2.37 15.07 5.32
C TRP A 76 -1.60 15.99 4.38
N GLY A 77 -2.30 16.72 3.52
CA GLY A 77 -1.65 17.63 2.58
C GLY A 77 -0.95 18.80 3.26
N GLN A 78 -1.53 19.35 4.34
CA GLN A 78 -0.90 20.42 5.14
C GLN A 78 0.39 19.93 5.83
N ALA A 79 0.45 18.65 6.19
CA ALA A 79 1.65 18.01 6.74
C ALA A 79 2.69 17.63 5.66
N GLY A 80 2.44 17.95 4.38
CA GLY A 80 3.37 17.68 3.28
C GLY A 80 3.23 16.30 2.66
N HIS A 81 2.17 15.55 2.99
CA HIS A 81 1.85 14.27 2.36
C HIS A 81 0.98 14.46 1.11
N LEU A 82 0.88 13.40 0.29
CA LEU A 82 0.04 13.41 -0.89
C LEU A 82 -1.34 12.83 -0.59
N VAL A 83 -2.35 13.29 -1.35
CA VAL A 83 -3.72 12.78 -1.33
C VAL A 83 -4.06 12.29 -2.74
N GLY A 84 -4.23 10.99 -2.90
CA GLY A 84 -4.57 10.31 -4.15
C GLY A 84 -6.02 9.81 -4.15
N ASN A 85 -6.46 9.31 -5.29
CA ASN A 85 -7.84 8.86 -5.53
C ASN A 85 -7.96 7.33 -5.37
N HIS A 86 -8.97 6.89 -4.58
CA HIS A 86 -9.32 5.48 -4.38
C HIS A 86 -10.77 5.18 -4.77
N THR A 87 -11.27 5.85 -5.80
CA THR A 87 -12.67 5.95 -6.18
C THR A 87 -13.54 6.63 -5.11
N TYR A 88 -14.83 6.80 -5.34
CA TYR A 88 -15.73 7.37 -4.34
C TYR A 88 -16.32 6.27 -3.43
N SER A 89 -16.81 5.17 -4.02
CA SER A 89 -17.58 4.15 -3.32
C SER A 89 -16.80 2.87 -3.04
N HIS A 90 -15.47 2.87 -3.30
CA HIS A 90 -14.63 1.67 -3.17
C HIS A 90 -15.23 0.44 -3.90
N LEU A 91 -15.77 0.68 -5.10
CA LEU A 91 -16.44 -0.36 -5.89
C LEU A 91 -15.44 -1.43 -6.35
N ARG A 92 -15.90 -2.69 -6.31
CA ARG A 92 -15.25 -3.72 -7.11
C ARG A 92 -15.44 -3.39 -8.59
N PHE A 93 -14.35 -3.38 -9.35
CA PHE A 93 -14.40 -3.09 -10.78
C PHE A 93 -15.03 -4.25 -11.54
N THR A 94 -16.31 -4.11 -11.89
CA THR A 94 -17.08 -5.11 -12.65
C THR A 94 -17.47 -4.61 -14.04
N GLU A 95 -17.70 -3.29 -14.19
CA GLU A 95 -18.16 -2.66 -15.42
C GLU A 95 -17.50 -1.30 -15.60
N LEU A 96 -16.98 -1.01 -16.81
CA LEU A 96 -16.12 0.14 -17.09
C LEU A 96 -16.83 1.49 -16.89
N ALA A 97 -18.07 1.64 -17.39
CA ALA A 97 -18.75 2.94 -17.34
C ALA A 97 -19.05 3.34 -15.90
N THR A 98 -19.54 2.41 -15.09
CA THR A 98 -19.85 2.61 -13.68
C THR A 98 -18.58 2.91 -12.87
N PHE A 99 -17.52 2.15 -13.11
CA PHE A 99 -16.24 2.34 -12.40
C PHE A 99 -15.59 3.68 -12.76
N ARG A 100 -15.64 4.08 -14.04
CA ARG A 100 -15.17 5.39 -14.51
C ARG A 100 -15.92 6.54 -13.84
N GLN A 101 -17.26 6.44 -13.70
CA GLN A 101 -18.05 7.45 -13.02
C GLN A 101 -17.64 7.56 -11.54
N ASP A 102 -17.42 6.44 -10.88
CA ASP A 102 -17.00 6.39 -9.49
C ASP A 102 -15.59 6.96 -9.28
N PHE A 103 -14.67 6.69 -10.22
CA PHE A 103 -13.35 7.31 -10.28
C PHE A 103 -13.44 8.84 -10.41
N LEU A 104 -14.26 9.37 -11.34
CA LEU A 104 -14.42 10.81 -11.55
C LEU A 104 -15.08 11.49 -10.35
N ARG A 105 -15.99 10.80 -9.67
CA ARG A 105 -16.58 11.28 -8.41
C ARG A 105 -15.51 11.33 -7.30
N GLY A 106 -14.62 10.33 -7.22
CA GLY A 106 -13.48 10.32 -6.30
C GLY A 106 -12.48 11.46 -6.59
N ASP A 107 -12.18 11.76 -7.86
CA ASP A 107 -11.36 12.92 -8.23
C ASP A 107 -11.99 14.24 -7.74
N SER A 108 -13.30 14.40 -7.96
CA SER A 108 -14.03 15.59 -7.51
C SER A 108 -14.02 15.76 -6.00
N LEU A 109 -13.96 14.66 -5.25
CA LEU A 109 -13.89 14.65 -3.80
C LEU A 109 -12.59 15.27 -3.28
N ILE A 110 -11.46 14.92 -3.89
CA ILE A 110 -10.13 15.28 -3.42
C ILE A 110 -9.54 16.50 -4.12
N LYS A 111 -10.05 16.85 -5.29
CA LYS A 111 -9.60 18.00 -6.06
C LYS A 111 -9.68 19.28 -5.25
N GLY A 112 -8.59 20.03 -5.20
CA GLY A 112 -8.47 21.27 -4.43
C GLY A 112 -8.09 21.08 -2.96
N LEU A 113 -7.93 19.84 -2.48
CA LEU A 113 -7.31 19.62 -1.16
C LEU A 113 -5.81 19.91 -1.22
N PRO A 114 -5.20 20.40 -0.14
CA PRO A 114 -3.75 20.39 -0.02
C PRO A 114 -3.21 18.99 -0.26
N GLY A 115 -2.07 18.88 -0.96
CA GLY A 115 -1.46 17.58 -1.26
C GLY A 115 -2.15 16.79 -2.38
N TYR A 116 -3.20 17.33 -3.02
CA TYR A 116 -3.83 16.67 -4.18
C TYR A 116 -2.80 16.22 -5.20
N ALA A 117 -2.81 14.93 -5.52
CA ALA A 117 -1.90 14.34 -6.50
C ALA A 117 -2.66 13.36 -7.40
N ARG A 118 -2.35 13.40 -8.70
CA ARG A 118 -2.99 12.53 -9.69
C ARG A 118 -2.42 11.12 -9.66
N PHE A 119 -2.52 10.48 -8.49
CA PHE A 119 -2.29 9.06 -8.28
C PHE A 119 -3.60 8.35 -8.02
N PHE A 120 -3.79 7.23 -8.67
CA PHE A 120 -4.97 6.40 -8.54
C PHE A 120 -4.60 5.01 -8.02
N ARG A 121 -5.32 4.53 -7.03
CA ARG A 121 -5.23 3.17 -6.53
C ARG A 121 -6.54 2.44 -6.82
N PHE A 122 -6.44 1.33 -7.54
CA PHE A 122 -7.58 0.47 -7.77
C PHE A 122 -8.02 -0.22 -6.48
N PRO A 123 -9.32 -0.15 -6.10
CA PRO A 123 -9.88 -0.97 -5.03
C PRO A 123 -9.56 -2.45 -5.24
N TYR A 124 -9.22 -3.14 -4.14
CA TYR A 124 -8.81 -4.56 -4.14
C TYR A 124 -7.59 -4.86 -5.04
N LEU A 125 -6.85 -3.86 -5.48
CA LEU A 125 -5.75 -3.96 -6.44
C LEU A 125 -6.16 -4.58 -7.80
N LYS A 126 -7.43 -4.52 -8.16
CA LYS A 126 -7.98 -5.16 -9.39
C LYS A 126 -8.22 -4.12 -10.47
N GLU A 127 -7.54 -4.28 -11.61
CA GLU A 127 -7.65 -3.37 -12.77
C GLU A 127 -8.83 -3.68 -13.70
N GLY A 128 -9.70 -4.59 -13.34
CA GLY A 128 -10.92 -4.94 -14.10
C GLY A 128 -11.04 -6.42 -14.40
N PRO A 129 -12.24 -6.86 -14.83
CA PRO A 129 -12.54 -8.28 -15.08
C PRO A 129 -12.06 -8.77 -16.44
N THR A 130 -11.83 -7.87 -17.40
CA THR A 130 -11.45 -8.18 -18.79
C THR A 130 -10.34 -7.25 -19.27
N LEU A 131 -9.63 -7.65 -20.33
CA LEU A 131 -8.62 -6.80 -20.97
C LEU A 131 -9.22 -5.48 -21.47
N GLU A 132 -10.42 -5.52 -22.05
CA GLU A 132 -11.13 -4.34 -22.56
C GLU A 132 -11.44 -3.35 -21.41
N ALA A 133 -11.98 -3.82 -20.30
CA ALA A 133 -12.28 -2.99 -19.14
C ALA A 133 -11.01 -2.37 -18.54
N ARG A 134 -9.96 -3.18 -18.39
CA ARG A 134 -8.65 -2.71 -17.92
C ARG A 134 -8.08 -1.62 -18.82
N ASP A 135 -8.02 -1.88 -20.12
CA ASP A 135 -7.40 -0.96 -21.07
C ASP A 135 -8.24 0.32 -21.22
N GLY A 136 -9.57 0.21 -21.11
CA GLY A 136 -10.49 1.35 -21.05
C GLY A 136 -10.22 2.24 -19.82
N MET A 137 -9.94 1.63 -18.64
CA MET A 137 -9.63 2.41 -17.45
C MET A 137 -8.21 2.98 -17.52
N ARG A 138 -7.22 2.23 -18.03
CA ARG A 138 -5.86 2.76 -18.27
C ARG A 138 -5.87 3.97 -19.22
N LYS A 139 -6.70 3.92 -20.27
CA LYS A 139 -6.94 5.07 -21.15
C LYS A 139 -7.54 6.26 -20.38
N THR A 140 -8.55 6.01 -19.53
CA THR A 140 -9.15 7.05 -18.69
C THR A 140 -8.11 7.72 -17.78
N LEU A 141 -7.24 6.92 -17.13
CA LEU A 141 -6.16 7.45 -16.29
C LEU A 141 -5.22 8.34 -17.11
N ALA A 142 -4.79 7.89 -18.28
CA ALA A 142 -3.91 8.65 -19.18
C ALA A 142 -4.55 9.96 -19.63
N GLU A 143 -5.82 9.95 -20.07
CA GLU A 143 -6.57 11.12 -20.53
C GLU A 143 -6.77 12.16 -19.40
N THR A 144 -6.88 11.70 -18.15
CA THR A 144 -7.04 12.56 -16.97
C THR A 144 -5.71 12.92 -16.29
N GLY A 145 -4.59 12.43 -16.81
CA GLY A 145 -3.25 12.67 -16.30
C GLY A 145 -2.96 11.95 -14.98
N TYR A 146 -3.71 10.89 -14.67
CA TYR A 146 -3.49 10.07 -13.49
C TYR A 146 -2.46 8.97 -13.74
N ARG A 147 -1.68 8.68 -12.71
CA ARG A 147 -0.76 7.54 -12.66
C ARG A 147 -1.38 6.41 -11.83
N ASN A 148 -1.30 5.17 -12.32
CA ASN A 148 -1.66 4.02 -11.50
C ASN A 148 -0.62 3.83 -10.38
N ALA A 149 -1.09 3.86 -9.15
CA ALA A 149 -0.25 3.66 -7.96
C ALA A 149 -0.18 2.17 -7.60
N HIS A 150 0.50 1.39 -8.44
CA HIS A 150 0.70 -0.03 -8.20
C HIS A 150 1.34 -0.31 -6.84
N VAL A 151 0.97 -1.45 -6.25
CA VAL A 151 1.55 -1.99 -5.02
C VAL A 151 2.59 -3.04 -5.36
N THR A 152 3.75 -2.94 -4.74
CA THR A 152 4.80 -3.97 -4.84
C THR A 152 5.03 -4.73 -3.54
N ILE A 153 4.62 -4.15 -2.41
CA ILE A 153 4.63 -4.80 -1.10
C ILE A 153 3.19 -4.81 -0.57
N PRO A 154 2.38 -5.83 -0.88
CA PRO A 154 1.07 -5.98 -0.25
C PRO A 154 1.24 -6.39 1.21
N THR A 155 0.36 -5.89 2.08
CA THR A 155 0.32 -6.29 3.49
C THR A 155 -1.07 -6.80 3.85
N PHE A 156 -1.17 -7.47 4.98
CA PHE A 156 -2.43 -7.94 5.55
C PHE A 156 -2.80 -7.15 6.83
N ASP A 157 -2.34 -5.90 6.91
CA ASP A 157 -2.60 -5.02 8.05
C ASP A 157 -4.09 -4.86 8.37
N TRP A 158 -4.94 -4.79 7.34
CA TRP A 158 -6.40 -4.72 7.47
C TRP A 158 -7.00 -5.97 8.15
N LEU A 159 -6.45 -7.17 7.89
CA LEU A 159 -6.89 -8.41 8.51
C LEU A 159 -6.45 -8.47 9.98
N ILE A 160 -5.20 -8.07 10.27
CA ILE A 160 -4.69 -7.98 11.64
C ILE A 160 -5.50 -6.92 12.43
N ASP A 161 -5.81 -5.78 11.80
CA ASP A 161 -6.65 -4.73 12.36
C ASP A 161 -8.07 -5.22 12.70
N GLU A 162 -8.67 -5.99 11.80
CA GLU A 162 -9.99 -6.59 12.04
C GLU A 162 -9.98 -7.49 13.27
N ARG A 163 -8.96 -8.35 13.40
CA ARG A 163 -8.77 -9.22 14.57
C ARG A 163 -8.55 -8.42 15.85
N LEU A 164 -7.66 -7.43 15.81
CA LEU A 164 -7.39 -6.54 16.93
C LEU A 164 -8.66 -5.81 17.38
N ARG A 165 -9.40 -5.19 16.46
CA ARG A 165 -10.65 -4.48 16.78
C ARG A 165 -11.73 -5.41 17.37
N SER A 166 -11.86 -6.61 16.81
CA SER A 166 -12.77 -7.62 17.33
C SER A 166 -12.40 -8.04 18.76
N ARG A 167 -11.11 -8.29 19.00
CA ARG A 167 -10.60 -8.65 20.32
C ARG A 167 -10.77 -7.54 21.34
N LEU A 168 -10.49 -6.29 20.97
CA LEU A 168 -10.66 -5.12 21.83
C LEU A 168 -12.13 -4.85 22.19
N LYS A 169 -13.07 -5.16 21.30
CA LYS A 169 -14.52 -5.08 21.60
C LYS A 169 -14.93 -6.09 22.66
N ALA A 170 -14.41 -7.32 22.57
CA ALA A 170 -14.71 -8.39 23.55
C ALA A 170 -13.93 -8.23 24.85
N HIS A 171 -12.68 -7.77 24.76
CA HIS A 171 -11.73 -7.65 25.87
C HIS A 171 -11.00 -6.32 25.82
N PRO A 172 -11.58 -5.22 26.36
CA PRO A 172 -10.99 -3.87 26.24
C PRO A 172 -9.60 -3.69 26.85
N LEU A 173 -9.19 -4.58 27.77
CA LEU A 173 -7.89 -4.56 28.43
C LEU A 173 -6.88 -5.55 27.84
N VAL A 174 -7.17 -6.11 26.65
CA VAL A 174 -6.21 -7.04 25.99
C VAL A 174 -4.86 -6.36 25.77
N GLU A 175 -3.81 -7.12 25.99
CA GLU A 175 -2.44 -6.69 25.68
C GLU A 175 -2.26 -6.50 24.19
N LEU A 176 -1.60 -5.40 23.81
CA LEU A 176 -1.40 -5.03 22.41
C LEU A 176 -0.08 -5.58 21.84
N GLU A 177 0.87 -5.94 22.71
CA GLU A 177 2.21 -6.37 22.29
C GLU A 177 2.22 -7.58 21.35
N PRO A 178 1.39 -8.65 21.56
CA PRO A 178 1.35 -9.76 20.62
C PRO A 178 0.91 -9.32 19.21
N TYR A 179 -0.06 -8.39 19.10
CA TYR A 179 -0.48 -7.83 17.81
C TYR A 179 0.62 -6.97 17.18
N ARG A 180 1.30 -6.16 17.96
CA ARG A 180 2.43 -5.35 17.50
C ARG A 180 3.54 -6.23 16.93
N ALA A 181 3.98 -7.23 17.69
CA ALA A 181 5.06 -8.13 17.30
C ALA A 181 4.72 -8.87 16.00
N TYR A 182 3.52 -9.48 15.95
CA TYR A 182 3.04 -10.18 14.75
C TYR A 182 2.97 -9.26 13.53
N TYR A 183 2.40 -8.06 13.69
CA TYR A 183 2.28 -7.07 12.62
C TYR A 183 3.65 -6.69 12.04
N LEU A 184 4.61 -6.37 12.88
CA LEU A 184 5.96 -6.02 12.43
C LEU A 184 6.62 -7.17 11.67
N GLU A 185 6.55 -8.38 12.19
CA GLU A 185 7.11 -9.56 11.55
C GLU A 185 6.45 -9.86 10.20
N SER A 186 5.11 -9.85 10.13
CA SER A 186 4.35 -10.08 8.90
C SER A 186 4.74 -9.07 7.82
N VAL A 187 4.79 -7.76 8.14
CA VAL A 187 5.12 -6.72 7.17
C VAL A 187 6.57 -6.80 6.71
N LEU A 188 7.53 -7.05 7.60
CA LEU A 188 8.94 -7.23 7.23
C LEU A 188 9.12 -8.42 6.29
N ASN A 189 8.49 -9.55 6.58
CA ASN A 189 8.52 -10.73 5.72
C ASN A 189 7.95 -10.45 4.32
N GLN A 190 6.88 -9.65 4.20
CA GLN A 190 6.34 -9.23 2.91
C GLN A 190 7.30 -8.30 2.15
N ALA A 191 7.94 -7.37 2.87
CA ALA A 191 8.92 -6.46 2.29
C ALA A 191 10.12 -7.23 1.71
N ASP A 192 10.67 -8.19 2.45
CA ASP A 192 11.80 -9.02 2.00
C ASP A 192 11.44 -9.88 0.79
N ARG A 193 10.25 -10.49 0.77
CA ARG A 193 9.76 -11.25 -0.39
C ARG A 193 9.65 -10.38 -1.63
N ALA A 194 9.07 -9.19 -1.50
CA ALA A 194 8.91 -8.25 -2.60
C ALA A 194 10.27 -7.77 -3.13
N ARG A 195 11.23 -7.50 -2.24
CA ARG A 195 12.59 -7.13 -2.61
C ARG A 195 13.26 -8.23 -3.44
N VAL A 196 13.23 -9.47 -2.95
CA VAL A 196 13.82 -10.61 -3.68
C VAL A 196 13.18 -10.77 -5.05
N LEU A 197 11.87 -10.59 -5.16
CA LEU A 197 11.16 -10.67 -6.43
C LEU A 197 11.52 -9.50 -7.36
N GLY A 198 11.57 -8.28 -6.83
CA GLY A 198 11.99 -7.09 -7.57
C GLY A 198 13.40 -7.22 -8.16
N LEU A 199 14.35 -7.71 -7.36
CA LEU A 199 15.71 -8.01 -7.79
C LEU A 199 15.75 -9.02 -8.95
N LYS A 200 14.99 -10.12 -8.84
CA LYS A 200 14.90 -11.14 -9.90
C LYS A 200 14.28 -10.58 -11.18
N LEU A 201 13.28 -9.71 -11.08
CA LEU A 201 12.58 -9.11 -12.21
C LEU A 201 13.40 -8.06 -12.94
N ALA A 202 14.08 -7.19 -12.20
CA ALA A 202 14.72 -6.00 -12.73
C ALA A 202 16.24 -6.13 -12.86
N GLY A 203 16.87 -7.12 -12.23
CA GLY A 203 18.33 -7.24 -12.14
C GLY A 203 18.99 -6.15 -11.28
N ARG A 204 18.20 -5.37 -10.53
CA ARG A 204 18.60 -4.27 -9.65
C ARG A 204 17.63 -4.12 -8.49
N GLU A 205 18.02 -3.38 -7.47
CA GLU A 205 17.05 -2.90 -6.49
C GLU A 205 15.99 -2.01 -7.18
N VAL A 206 14.73 -2.20 -6.81
CA VAL A 206 13.61 -1.36 -7.23
C VAL A 206 13.11 -0.54 -6.06
N LYS A 207 12.51 0.62 -6.33
CA LYS A 207 11.84 1.40 -5.30
C LYS A 207 10.44 0.84 -5.11
N HIS A 208 10.15 0.36 -3.91
CA HIS A 208 8.90 -0.31 -3.61
C HIS A 208 7.81 0.65 -3.13
N ALA A 209 6.54 0.28 -3.36
CA ALA A 209 5.36 0.91 -2.76
C ALA A 209 4.68 -0.10 -1.83
N MET A 210 4.67 0.21 -0.52
CA MET A 210 4.04 -0.60 0.51
C MET A 210 2.59 -0.18 0.71
N LEU A 211 1.68 -1.14 0.67
CA LEU A 211 0.26 -0.94 0.98
C LEU A 211 0.04 -1.07 2.48
N LEU A 212 -0.51 -0.02 3.06
CA LEU A 212 -1.09 0.02 4.39
C LEU A 212 -2.50 0.60 4.29
N HIS A 213 -3.29 0.52 5.38
CA HIS A 213 -4.62 1.11 5.44
C HIS A 213 -4.72 2.17 6.53
N HIS A 214 -5.64 3.11 6.37
CA HIS A 214 -5.95 4.13 7.37
C HIS A 214 -6.76 3.51 8.51
N CYS A 215 -6.13 2.64 9.33
CA CYS A 215 -6.76 1.78 10.32
C CYS A 215 -6.20 1.97 11.73
N LEU A 216 -6.82 1.33 12.73
CA LEU A 216 -6.41 1.42 14.14
C LEU A 216 -5.03 0.82 14.37
N LEU A 217 -4.74 -0.34 13.77
CA LEU A 217 -3.46 -1.03 13.92
C LEU A 217 -2.30 -0.11 13.53
N ASN A 218 -2.39 0.53 12.37
CA ASN A 218 -1.38 1.47 11.89
C ASN A 218 -1.29 2.71 12.78
N ALA A 219 -2.40 3.24 13.26
CA ALA A 219 -2.38 4.37 14.17
C ALA A 219 -1.67 4.06 15.49
N LEU A 220 -1.75 2.82 15.95
CA LEU A 220 -1.07 2.38 17.17
C LEU A 220 0.42 2.09 16.94
N PHE A 221 0.81 1.51 15.80
CA PHE A 221 2.14 0.89 15.62
C PHE A 221 2.92 1.38 14.40
N LEU A 222 2.45 2.40 13.67
CA LEU A 222 3.14 2.90 12.48
C LEU A 222 4.58 3.35 12.77
N ARG A 223 4.80 4.01 13.91
CA ARG A 223 6.14 4.44 14.29
C ARG A 223 7.08 3.25 14.49
N ASP A 224 6.60 2.21 15.19
CA ASP A 224 7.37 0.98 15.41
C ASP A 224 7.70 0.30 14.08
N LEU A 225 6.73 0.25 13.15
CA LEU A 225 6.95 -0.29 11.81
C LEU A 225 8.04 0.48 11.05
N ILE A 226 7.96 1.83 11.04
CA ILE A 226 8.97 2.65 10.37
C ILE A 226 10.37 2.40 10.96
N GLN A 227 10.47 2.32 12.27
CA GLN A 227 11.73 2.04 12.95
C GLN A 227 12.24 0.63 12.64
N ALA A 228 11.36 -0.38 12.62
CA ALA A 228 11.72 -1.74 12.27
C ALA A 228 12.19 -1.84 10.81
N LEU A 229 11.52 -1.18 9.86
CA LEU A 229 11.96 -1.11 8.47
C LEU A 229 13.36 -0.49 8.35
N LYS A 230 13.61 0.66 9.01
CA LYS A 230 14.92 1.31 9.02
C LYS A 230 15.99 0.41 9.63
N ALA A 231 15.69 -0.27 10.74
CA ALA A 231 16.63 -1.21 11.40
C ALA A 231 16.96 -2.42 10.50
N ASN A 232 16.04 -2.81 9.60
CA ASN A 232 16.26 -3.84 8.59
C ASN A 232 16.85 -3.30 7.27
N GLY A 233 17.39 -2.09 7.28
CA GLY A 233 18.13 -1.50 6.16
C GLY A 233 17.27 -0.88 5.06
N TRP A 234 15.97 -0.69 5.30
CA TRP A 234 15.09 0.01 4.37
C TRP A 234 15.25 1.53 4.48
N THR A 235 15.39 2.20 3.35
CA THR A 235 15.31 3.65 3.24
C THR A 235 13.91 4.04 2.79
N LEU A 236 13.25 4.92 3.56
CA LEU A 236 11.92 5.41 3.19
C LEU A 236 12.07 6.68 2.36
N VAL A 237 11.45 6.68 1.19
CA VAL A 237 11.45 7.79 0.23
C VAL A 237 10.05 8.32 -0.01
N GLY A 238 9.94 9.53 -0.55
CA GLY A 238 8.63 10.09 -0.90
C GLY A 238 7.94 9.35 -2.05
N PRO A 239 6.58 9.43 -2.14
CA PRO A 239 5.83 8.74 -3.17
C PRO A 239 6.23 9.12 -4.59
N LEU A 240 6.50 10.41 -4.85
CA LEU A 240 6.94 10.85 -6.18
C LEU A 240 8.24 10.17 -6.60
N GLU A 241 9.20 10.12 -5.69
CA GLU A 241 10.48 9.46 -5.94
C GLU A 241 10.31 7.95 -6.15
N ALA A 242 9.48 7.29 -5.34
CA ALA A 242 9.27 5.85 -5.46
C ALA A 242 8.61 5.50 -6.79
N TYR A 243 7.53 6.18 -7.17
CA TYR A 243 6.79 5.91 -8.40
C TYR A 243 7.51 6.36 -9.68
N ASP A 244 8.64 7.04 -9.59
CA ASP A 244 9.52 7.31 -10.74
C ASP A 244 10.41 6.12 -11.11
N ASP A 245 10.42 5.05 -10.31
CA ASP A 245 11.12 3.82 -10.70
C ASP A 245 10.53 3.23 -11.98
N PRO A 246 11.38 2.86 -12.96
CA PRO A 246 10.95 2.28 -14.24
C PRO A 246 10.08 1.01 -14.11
N ILE A 247 10.10 0.33 -12.97
CA ILE A 247 9.23 -0.83 -12.72
C ILE A 247 7.75 -0.47 -12.89
N TYR A 248 7.32 0.72 -12.46
CA TYR A 248 5.94 1.19 -12.53
C TYR A 248 5.49 1.64 -13.92
N GLN A 249 6.42 1.72 -14.88
CA GLN A 249 6.09 2.01 -16.28
C GLN A 249 5.85 0.73 -17.09
N GLN A 250 6.09 -0.44 -16.51
CA GLN A 250 5.78 -1.70 -17.13
C GLN A 250 4.27 -1.96 -17.06
N ALA A 251 3.70 -2.37 -18.19
CA ALA A 251 2.30 -2.74 -18.27
C ALA A 251 2.16 -4.27 -18.24
N THR A 252 1.30 -4.77 -17.38
CA THR A 252 0.89 -6.17 -17.41
C THR A 252 0.01 -6.43 -18.62
N THR A 253 0.17 -7.59 -19.27
CA THR A 253 -0.63 -8.02 -20.42
C THR A 253 -1.84 -8.85 -20.01
N ARG A 254 -1.82 -9.42 -18.81
CA ARG A 254 -2.90 -10.22 -18.23
C ARG A 254 -3.79 -9.39 -17.32
N VAL A 255 -5.00 -9.86 -17.12
CA VAL A 255 -5.88 -9.34 -16.07
C VAL A 255 -5.39 -9.89 -14.73
N GLU A 256 -5.17 -9.02 -13.77
CA GLU A 256 -4.74 -9.39 -12.43
C GLU A 256 -5.96 -9.87 -11.62
N THR A 257 -6.15 -11.17 -11.53
CA THR A 257 -7.28 -11.75 -10.81
C THR A 257 -6.93 -12.18 -9.39
N ASP A 258 -5.71 -12.68 -9.18
CA ASP A 258 -5.27 -13.29 -7.92
C ASP A 258 -3.81 -12.99 -7.54
N ALA A 259 -3.21 -11.98 -8.14
CA ALA A 259 -1.82 -11.59 -7.90
C ALA A 259 -1.70 -10.07 -7.79
N ASN A 260 -0.68 -9.58 -7.10
CA ASN A 260 -0.29 -8.18 -7.15
C ASN A 260 0.50 -7.88 -8.43
N PHE A 261 0.74 -6.59 -8.66
CA PHE A 261 1.46 -6.10 -9.85
C PHE A 261 2.82 -6.79 -10.07
N LEU A 262 3.63 -6.90 -9.02
CA LEU A 262 4.98 -7.47 -9.13
C LEU A 262 4.93 -8.97 -9.44
N GLU A 263 4.02 -9.70 -8.82
CA GLU A 263 3.81 -11.13 -9.07
C GLU A 263 3.28 -11.38 -10.48
N THR A 264 2.35 -10.55 -10.97
CA THR A 264 1.84 -10.65 -12.33
C THR A 264 2.96 -10.45 -13.35
N LEU A 265 3.79 -9.41 -13.17
CA LEU A 265 4.98 -9.21 -14.03
C LEU A 265 5.95 -10.40 -13.97
N ALA A 266 6.16 -10.96 -12.78
CA ALA A 266 7.07 -12.09 -12.59
C ALA A 266 6.56 -13.37 -13.28
N ARG A 267 5.26 -13.61 -13.24
CA ARG A 267 4.62 -14.72 -13.97
C ARG A 267 4.74 -14.54 -15.47
N GLU A 268 4.46 -13.32 -15.98
CA GLU A 268 4.57 -13.01 -17.40
C GLU A 268 5.99 -13.15 -17.96
N LYS A 269 6.99 -12.83 -17.15
CA LYS A 269 8.41 -12.96 -17.52
C LYS A 269 9.02 -14.34 -17.21
N GLY A 270 8.23 -15.28 -16.69
CA GLY A 270 8.71 -16.62 -16.34
C GLY A 270 9.68 -16.66 -15.15
N VAL A 271 9.72 -15.61 -14.34
CA VAL A 271 10.58 -15.49 -13.14
C VAL A 271 9.97 -16.25 -11.96
N LEU A 272 8.64 -16.33 -11.90
CA LEU A 272 7.90 -17.15 -10.94
C LEU A 272 7.24 -18.32 -11.65
N PRO A 273 7.23 -19.54 -11.03
CA PRO A 273 6.41 -20.64 -11.50
C PRO A 273 4.93 -20.23 -11.54
N GLY A 274 4.17 -20.78 -12.50
CA GLY A 274 2.73 -20.50 -12.64
C GLY A 274 1.88 -20.85 -11.42
N ALA A 275 2.42 -21.67 -10.50
CA ALA A 275 1.82 -22.08 -9.23
C ALA A 275 2.27 -21.21 -8.02
N ALA A 276 2.84 -20.01 -8.25
CA ALA A 276 3.09 -19.09 -7.14
C ALA A 276 1.76 -18.71 -6.48
N LEU A 277 1.76 -18.61 -5.13
CA LEU A 277 0.60 -18.33 -4.33
C LEU A 277 -0.17 -17.10 -4.83
N GLY A 278 -1.46 -17.28 -5.11
CA GLY A 278 -2.36 -16.16 -5.36
C GLY A 278 -2.65 -15.35 -4.10
N LEU A 279 -3.24 -14.15 -4.27
CA LEU A 279 -3.63 -13.31 -3.13
C LEU A 279 -4.62 -14.02 -2.19
N ASP A 280 -5.53 -14.83 -2.74
CA ASP A 280 -6.53 -15.57 -1.94
C ASP A 280 -5.83 -16.66 -1.08
N GLU A 281 -4.85 -17.36 -1.64
CA GLU A 281 -4.08 -18.35 -0.88
C GLU A 281 -3.17 -17.69 0.17
N ALA A 282 -2.55 -16.55 -0.18
CA ALA A 282 -1.77 -15.76 0.77
C ALA A 282 -2.65 -15.25 1.93
N TYR A 283 -3.89 -14.83 1.64
CA TYR A 283 -4.87 -14.43 2.63
C TYR A 283 -5.24 -15.59 3.59
N GLU A 284 -5.56 -16.77 3.07
CA GLU A 284 -5.90 -17.93 3.92
C GLU A 284 -4.72 -18.41 4.77
N ARG A 285 -3.48 -18.26 4.26
CA ARG A 285 -2.28 -18.51 5.06
C ARG A 285 -2.13 -17.51 6.20
N GLU A 286 -2.27 -16.22 5.91
CA GLU A 286 -2.17 -15.19 6.94
C GLU A 286 -3.25 -15.37 8.01
N LYS A 287 -4.48 -15.68 7.63
CA LYS A 287 -5.58 -15.98 8.52
C LYS A 287 -5.32 -17.21 9.40
N THR A 288 -4.64 -18.21 8.85
CA THR A 288 -4.23 -19.40 9.61
C THR A 288 -3.12 -19.08 10.59
N ALA A 289 -2.09 -18.34 10.14
CA ALA A 289 -0.98 -17.91 10.98
C ALA A 289 -1.44 -17.04 12.18
N LEU A 290 -2.39 -16.12 11.94
CA LEU A 290 -3.00 -15.32 13.03
C LEU A 290 -3.69 -16.21 14.07
N ARG A 291 -4.44 -17.24 13.64
CA ARG A 291 -5.08 -18.18 14.58
C ARG A 291 -4.06 -19.01 15.37
N GLU A 292 -2.98 -19.45 14.72
CA GLU A 292 -1.90 -20.22 15.37
C GLU A 292 -1.14 -19.34 16.37
N ALA A 293 -1.01 -18.02 16.10
CA ALA A 293 -0.47 -17.04 17.03
C ALA A 293 -1.43 -16.67 18.17
N GLY A 294 -2.65 -17.18 18.18
CA GLY A 294 -3.66 -16.87 19.21
C GLY A 294 -4.31 -15.48 19.06
N LEU A 295 -4.23 -14.90 17.87
CA LEU A 295 -4.72 -13.55 17.53
C LEU A 295 -6.04 -13.57 16.75
#